data_9f90408c512fc834a2a2bffb5d2419a9
#
_entry.id   9f90408c512fc834a2a2bffb5d2419a9
#
_cell.length_a   1.000
_cell.length_b   1.000
_cell.length_c   1.000
_cell.angle_alpha   90.00
_cell.angle_beta   90.00
_cell.angle_gamma   90.00
#
_symmetry.space_group_name_H-M   'P 1'
#
loop_
_entity.id
_entity.type
_entity.pdbx_description
1 polymer ?
#
loop_
_entity_poly.entity_id
_entity_poly.type
_entity_poly.pdbx_seq_one_letter_code
_entity_poly.pdbx_strand_id
1 'polypeptide(L)'
;MRVITKPIFLVAFHALCSVILSSCDPKSQEPTIDEPNVEPISIPAHINTTLPNIHFESNNDCGFNATYEVIGSENHSYTLDAIESFKLNGFDVLFNEPDIISLPISNNSSLQEYTADMSLKSYFKKENTKTELPSKLKDIYSAQIQRVSSFSFTIQNPSVNAAGIEEINIKDITIQFPDFITLKDGSNKLYINSLVLNESNNFHNYFSFRIQDIIIDKKDQDKYITEENGKKYISFEDVVNFNAQVSIKYFPSNIQNPNICIDLGQSANDYSIQKINGATTHNIHINNAVSITNIPDFIKDKNISSSCDDIMFQFTYANSSQSAFDAHLDITPWDTVSNAATGAPISISLEDKYCIKRDNKTTYIISNKPYSASSNDTINIVNEDLANMLHSDSRTYKITSTNITNNDKYSNMFTLGTDYTLNATYNAIAKYSLSNININHTETIENISYFLKNNTKDIDKIQFVLNGYNTLPMDIEANIEAYDSYNNKLDELTIIGDNSNTITIKSSNEKDIKFSQYKFTIQQEPGCNQLEKIDKIILKFKANNNNKEVTLGSSQRIYIPSIIASFPK
;
A
#
# COMPACT_ATOMS: atom_id res chain seq x y z
N MET A 1 20.97 12.41 -24.92
CA MET A 1 22.34 11.85 -24.78
C MET A 1 22.23 10.58 -23.92
N ARG A 2 22.49 9.44 -24.55
CA ARG A 2 22.35 8.09 -23.98
C ARG A 2 23.42 7.84 -22.92
N VAL A 3 23.08 7.15 -21.84
CA VAL A 3 23.94 6.08 -21.32
C VAL A 3 23.07 4.99 -20.71
N ILE A 4 23.13 3.83 -21.32
CA ILE A 4 22.61 2.54 -20.88
C ILE A 4 23.71 1.91 -20.03
N THR A 5 23.39 1.42 -18.85
CA THR A 5 24.21 0.42 -18.17
C THR A 5 23.33 -0.70 -17.62
N LYS A 6 23.44 -1.85 -18.29
CA LYS A 6 23.01 -3.14 -17.75
C LYS A 6 24.04 -3.63 -16.73
N PRO A 7 23.69 -4.30 -15.64
CA PRO A 7 24.62 -5.12 -14.89
C PRO A 7 24.60 -6.56 -15.41
N ILE A 8 25.80 -7.02 -15.78
CA ILE A 8 26.16 -8.43 -15.93
C ILE A 8 26.42 -8.96 -14.52
N PHE A 9 25.61 -9.93 -14.08
CA PHE A 9 25.95 -10.79 -12.95
C PHE A 9 25.42 -12.19 -13.26
N LEU A 10 26.25 -12.95 -13.92
CA LEU A 10 26.14 -14.41 -13.93
C LEU A 10 27.56 -14.97 -14.18
N VAL A 11 27.90 -16.00 -13.44
CA VAL A 11 29.17 -16.74 -13.44
C VAL A 11 30.11 -16.35 -12.30
N ALA A 12 29.91 -16.97 -11.16
CA ALA A 12 30.98 -17.39 -10.22
C ALA A 12 30.37 -18.18 -9.04
N PHE A 13 29.90 -19.40 -9.28
CA PHE A 13 29.63 -20.34 -8.18
C PHE A 13 29.88 -21.79 -8.60
N HIS A 14 31.07 -22.04 -9.10
CA HIS A 14 31.59 -23.40 -9.30
C HIS A 14 33.09 -23.42 -9.09
N ALA A 15 33.52 -23.29 -7.86
CA ALA A 15 34.86 -23.71 -7.41
C ALA A 15 35.08 -23.32 -5.95
N LEU A 16 34.44 -24.02 -5.01
CA LEU A 16 34.93 -24.01 -3.63
C LEU A 16 34.34 -25.17 -2.82
N CYS A 17 34.70 -26.38 -3.17
CA CYS A 17 34.58 -27.55 -2.27
C CYS A 17 35.63 -28.59 -2.60
N SER A 18 36.86 -28.25 -2.39
CA SER A 18 37.91 -29.26 -2.26
C SER A 18 39.15 -28.58 -1.70
N VAL A 19 39.24 -28.50 -0.40
CA VAL A 19 40.44 -28.53 0.41
C VAL A 19 40.02 -28.41 1.87
N ILE A 20 40.02 -29.47 2.58
CA ILE A 20 40.42 -29.62 3.99
C ILE A 20 40.34 -31.12 4.28
N LEU A 21 41.44 -31.76 4.32
CA LEU A 21 41.77 -32.85 5.24
C LEU A 21 43.20 -33.30 4.98
N SER A 22 44.12 -32.74 5.73
CA SER A 22 45.39 -33.39 6.00
C SER A 22 45.83 -33.04 7.41
N SER A 23 45.68 -33.96 8.31
CA SER A 23 46.61 -34.05 9.45
C SER A 23 46.87 -35.53 9.71
N CYS A 24 48.09 -35.90 9.45
CA CYS A 24 48.69 -37.20 9.73
C CYS A 24 48.96 -37.36 11.22
N ASP A 25 48.76 -38.57 11.70
CA ASP A 25 49.59 -39.12 12.77
C ASP A 25 49.95 -40.59 12.46
N PRO A 26 51.23 -41.00 12.49
CA PRO A 26 51.66 -42.30 12.03
C PRO A 26 51.85 -43.27 13.20
N LYS A 27 51.17 -44.43 13.16
CA LYS A 27 51.78 -45.70 13.70
C LYS A 27 50.85 -46.89 13.43
N SER A 28 51.51 -47.86 12.94
CA SER A 28 51.27 -49.32 12.81
C SER A 28 50.92 -49.78 11.40
N GLN A 29 51.93 -50.27 10.73
CA GLN A 29 51.84 -51.06 9.52
C GLN A 29 51.28 -52.44 9.87
N GLU A 30 50.05 -52.72 9.42
CA GLU A 30 49.62 -54.06 9.06
C GLU A 30 49.56 -54.16 7.53
N PRO A 31 49.77 -55.34 6.90
CA PRO A 31 49.83 -55.43 5.45
C PRO A 31 48.43 -55.11 4.84
N THR A 32 48.35 -53.97 4.18
CA THR A 32 47.20 -53.60 3.39
C THR A 32 47.13 -54.50 2.15
N ILE A 33 46.15 -55.39 2.15
CA ILE A 33 45.57 -55.96 0.91
C ILE A 33 44.97 -54.74 0.20
N ASP A 34 45.39 -54.44 -1.05
CA ASP A 34 44.83 -53.40 -1.90
C ASP A 34 43.32 -53.63 -2.08
N GLU A 35 42.53 -52.89 -1.32
CA GLU A 35 41.08 -52.87 -1.47
C GLU A 35 40.74 -52.02 -2.70
N PRO A 36 39.93 -52.54 -3.65
CA PRO A 36 39.45 -51.68 -4.71
C PRO A 36 38.55 -50.60 -4.10
N ASN A 37 39.08 -49.36 -4.10
CA ASN A 37 38.38 -48.17 -3.58
C ASN A 37 37.36 -47.75 -4.63
N VAL A 38 36.14 -48.30 -4.58
CA VAL A 38 35.03 -47.86 -5.45
C VAL A 38 34.51 -46.53 -4.91
N GLU A 39 34.73 -45.43 -5.66
CA GLU A 39 34.27 -44.12 -5.27
C GLU A 39 32.72 -44.07 -5.17
N PRO A 40 32.18 -43.31 -4.20
CA PRO A 40 30.71 -43.12 -4.11
C PRO A 40 30.14 -42.48 -5.37
N ILE A 41 28.99 -42.99 -5.83
CA ILE A 41 28.33 -42.55 -7.05
C ILE A 41 27.14 -41.66 -6.67
N SER A 42 27.07 -40.47 -7.27
CA SER A 42 25.90 -39.58 -7.13
C SER A 42 24.81 -39.93 -8.15
N ILE A 43 23.64 -40.28 -7.67
CA ILE A 43 22.44 -40.58 -8.46
C ILE A 43 21.46 -39.43 -8.32
N PRO A 44 21.05 -38.73 -9.43
CA PRO A 44 20.04 -37.70 -9.36
C PRO A 44 18.70 -38.30 -8.92
N ALA A 45 18.11 -37.80 -7.84
CA ALA A 45 16.84 -38.28 -7.33
C ALA A 45 15.64 -37.43 -7.79
N HIS A 46 15.85 -36.12 -7.95
CA HIS A 46 14.84 -35.15 -8.41
C HIS A 46 13.51 -35.14 -7.63
N ILE A 47 13.50 -35.62 -6.38
CA ILE A 47 12.29 -35.55 -5.54
C ILE A 47 12.15 -34.09 -5.04
N ASN A 48 11.08 -33.44 -5.48
CA ASN A 48 10.71 -32.10 -5.03
C ASN A 48 9.18 -32.00 -4.95
N THR A 49 8.61 -32.67 -3.96
CA THR A 49 7.18 -32.81 -3.81
C THR A 49 6.64 -31.80 -2.82
N THR A 50 5.92 -30.81 -3.32
CA THR A 50 5.24 -29.78 -2.51
C THR A 50 3.96 -30.35 -1.91
N LEU A 51 3.53 -29.80 -0.77
CA LEU A 51 2.35 -30.28 -0.05
C LEU A 51 1.10 -30.42 -0.92
N PRO A 52 0.75 -29.49 -1.84
CA PRO A 52 -0.42 -29.66 -2.71
C PRO A 52 -0.42 -30.91 -3.59
N ASN A 53 0.76 -31.48 -3.85
CA ASN A 53 0.95 -32.66 -4.68
C ASN A 53 1.10 -33.96 -3.87
N ILE A 54 1.12 -33.86 -2.53
CA ILE A 54 1.16 -35.03 -1.66
C ILE A 54 -0.23 -35.66 -1.63
N HIS A 55 -0.29 -36.97 -1.84
CA HIS A 55 -1.54 -37.71 -1.71
C HIS A 55 -1.84 -38.00 -0.24
N PHE A 56 -3.04 -37.63 0.17
CA PHE A 56 -3.58 -37.93 1.50
C PHE A 56 -4.72 -38.94 1.38
N GLU A 57 -4.89 -39.74 2.41
CA GLU A 57 -5.99 -40.70 2.53
C GLU A 57 -6.69 -40.55 3.88
N SER A 58 -7.93 -41.00 3.97
CA SER A 58 -8.65 -41.13 5.23
C SER A 58 -8.09 -42.33 6.01
N ASN A 59 -7.81 -42.12 7.30
CA ASN A 59 -7.36 -43.21 8.18
C ASN A 59 -7.94 -43.01 9.58
N ASN A 60 -8.99 -43.77 9.89
CA ASN A 60 -9.69 -43.66 11.18
C ASN A 60 -8.91 -44.23 12.37
N ASP A 61 -7.94 -45.11 12.12
CA ASP A 61 -7.23 -45.83 13.18
C ASP A 61 -5.92 -45.13 13.60
N CYS A 62 -5.21 -44.52 12.65
CA CYS A 62 -3.87 -43.95 12.87
C CYS A 62 -3.71 -42.54 12.24
N GLY A 63 -4.80 -41.95 11.83
CA GLY A 63 -4.79 -40.63 11.20
C GLY A 63 -4.45 -39.49 12.15
N PHE A 64 -4.04 -38.38 11.59
CA PHE A 64 -3.80 -37.14 12.32
C PHE A 64 -4.80 -36.06 11.92
N ASN A 65 -4.94 -35.04 12.78
CA ASN A 65 -5.72 -33.86 12.48
C ASN A 65 -4.80 -32.75 11.97
N ALA A 66 -5.27 -31.98 11.00
CA ALA A 66 -4.49 -30.89 10.45
C ALA A 66 -5.38 -29.68 10.17
N THR A 67 -4.76 -28.50 10.17
CA THR A 67 -5.35 -27.28 9.62
C THR A 67 -4.57 -26.89 8.37
N TYR A 68 -5.29 -26.39 7.36
CA TYR A 68 -4.70 -25.91 6.10
C TYR A 68 -5.32 -24.57 5.72
N GLU A 69 -4.47 -23.58 5.45
CA GLU A 69 -4.92 -22.25 5.05
C GLU A 69 -4.70 -22.04 3.56
N VAL A 70 -5.71 -21.56 2.86
CA VAL A 70 -5.64 -21.14 1.46
C VAL A 70 -5.96 -19.67 1.34
N ILE A 71 -5.23 -19.00 0.45
CA ILE A 71 -5.35 -17.56 0.22
C ILE A 71 -5.60 -17.32 -1.26
N GLY A 72 -6.68 -16.57 -1.55
CA GLY A 72 -6.86 -15.90 -2.82
C GLY A 72 -6.49 -14.42 -2.67
N SER A 73 -5.78 -13.84 -3.63
CA SER A 73 -5.35 -12.45 -3.56
C SER A 73 -5.51 -11.75 -4.90
N GLU A 74 -6.08 -10.54 -4.86
CA GLU A 74 -6.24 -9.67 -6.02
C GLU A 74 -5.83 -8.24 -5.67
N ASN A 75 -5.19 -7.56 -6.62
CA ASN A 75 -4.75 -6.17 -6.46
C ASN A 75 -5.39 -5.30 -7.53
N HIS A 76 -5.89 -4.15 -7.11
CA HIS A 76 -6.53 -3.17 -7.97
C HIS A 76 -6.03 -1.76 -7.66
N SER A 77 -6.07 -0.90 -8.67
CA SER A 77 -5.75 0.52 -8.53
C SER A 77 -6.87 1.34 -9.14
N TYR A 78 -7.39 2.26 -8.35
CA TYR A 78 -8.45 3.19 -8.76
C TYR A 78 -7.86 4.58 -8.82
N THR A 79 -8.16 5.31 -9.89
CA THR A 79 -7.78 6.71 -10.03
C THR A 79 -8.91 7.59 -9.54
N LEU A 80 -8.56 8.51 -8.64
CA LEU A 80 -9.39 9.64 -8.26
C LEU A 80 -8.96 10.80 -9.15
N ASP A 81 -9.70 11.03 -10.21
CA ASP A 81 -9.36 12.10 -11.16
C ASP A 81 -9.24 13.46 -10.47
N ALA A 82 -8.31 14.26 -10.93
CA ALA A 82 -8.09 15.60 -10.44
C ALA A 82 -9.38 16.45 -10.41
N ILE A 83 -9.48 17.28 -9.39
CA ILE A 83 -10.40 18.42 -9.41
C ILE A 83 -9.73 19.50 -10.27
N GLU A 84 -10.44 19.98 -11.28
CA GLU A 84 -9.92 20.99 -12.19
C GLU A 84 -9.49 22.26 -11.43
N SER A 85 -8.38 22.85 -11.89
CA SER A 85 -7.94 24.13 -11.35
C SER A 85 -8.90 25.24 -11.76
N PHE A 86 -9.24 26.10 -10.84
CA PHE A 86 -10.07 27.26 -11.11
C PHE A 86 -9.52 28.52 -10.42
N LYS A 87 -10.01 29.68 -10.85
CA LYS A 87 -9.61 30.97 -10.32
C LYS A 87 -10.80 31.66 -9.69
N LEU A 88 -10.61 32.35 -8.59
CA LEU A 88 -11.64 33.20 -8.02
C LEU A 88 -11.68 34.53 -8.76
N ASN A 89 -12.88 34.95 -9.19
CA ASN A 89 -13.12 36.21 -9.87
C ASN A 89 -13.29 37.37 -8.86
N GLY A 90 -12.99 38.59 -9.28
CA GLY A 90 -13.34 39.82 -8.58
C GLY A 90 -12.76 39.97 -7.17
N PHE A 91 -11.66 39.27 -6.88
CA PHE A 91 -11.00 39.27 -5.58
C PHE A 91 -10.02 40.46 -5.42
N ASP A 92 -9.93 41.37 -6.40
CA ASP A 92 -9.17 42.61 -6.29
C ASP A 92 -9.96 43.64 -5.52
N VAL A 93 -9.34 44.18 -4.48
CA VAL A 93 -9.94 45.26 -3.69
C VAL A 93 -9.70 46.57 -4.42
N LEU A 94 -10.74 47.11 -5.02
CA LEU A 94 -10.70 48.39 -5.69
C LEU A 94 -11.45 49.42 -4.81
N PHE A 95 -10.76 50.43 -4.38
CA PHE A 95 -11.38 51.58 -3.71
C PHE A 95 -11.86 52.54 -4.79
N ASN A 96 -13.19 52.63 -4.97
CA ASN A 96 -13.79 53.33 -6.09
C ASN A 96 -13.73 54.85 -5.99
N GLU A 97 -13.49 55.37 -4.81
CA GLU A 97 -13.43 56.81 -4.56
C GLU A 97 -12.13 57.15 -3.87
N PRO A 98 -11.29 58.03 -4.48
CA PRO A 98 -10.11 58.52 -3.83
C PRO A 98 -10.49 59.40 -2.64
N ASP A 99 -9.69 59.37 -1.59
CA ASP A 99 -9.89 60.29 -0.48
C ASP A 99 -9.31 61.68 -0.82
N ILE A 100 -10.10 62.72 -0.61
CA ILE A 100 -9.72 64.09 -0.91
C ILE A 100 -9.44 64.84 0.39
N ILE A 101 -8.17 65.19 0.57
CA ILE A 101 -7.73 65.97 1.72
C ILE A 101 -7.58 67.45 1.28
N SER A 102 -8.33 68.32 1.89
CA SER A 102 -8.26 69.75 1.60
C SER A 102 -7.26 70.46 2.53
N LEU A 103 -6.21 71.05 1.95
CA LEU A 103 -5.18 71.73 2.67
C LEU A 103 -5.53 73.23 2.85
N PRO A 104 -5.24 73.80 4.01
CA PRO A 104 -5.33 75.28 4.20
C PRO A 104 -4.29 76.04 3.33
N ILE A 105 -4.77 76.97 2.53
CA ILE A 105 -3.91 77.83 1.73
C ILE A 105 -3.67 79.16 2.50
N SER A 106 -2.44 79.65 2.50
CA SER A 106 -2.08 80.94 3.06
C SER A 106 -0.82 81.51 2.37
N ASN A 107 -0.53 82.80 2.54
CA ASN A 107 0.68 83.40 2.01
C ASN A 107 1.93 83.02 2.85
N ASN A 108 1.83 82.10 3.76
CA ASN A 108 2.94 81.64 4.59
C ASN A 108 3.89 80.77 3.75
N SER A 109 5.14 81.15 3.69
CA SER A 109 6.22 80.48 2.99
C SER A 109 6.99 79.49 3.87
N SER A 110 6.61 79.35 5.16
CA SER A 110 7.22 78.35 6.04
C SER A 110 6.54 76.97 5.90
N LEU A 111 7.30 75.93 6.11
CA LEU A 111 6.80 74.57 6.12
C LEU A 111 5.74 74.45 7.21
N GLN A 112 4.61 73.89 6.83
CA GLN A 112 3.47 73.57 7.70
C GLN A 112 3.22 72.08 7.70
N GLU A 113 2.57 71.56 8.73
CA GLU A 113 2.09 70.19 8.81
C GLU A 113 0.57 70.19 9.02
N TYR A 114 -0.12 69.43 8.22
CA TYR A 114 -1.57 69.17 8.31
C TYR A 114 -1.84 67.69 8.53
N THR A 115 -2.69 67.40 9.49
CA THR A 115 -3.07 65.99 9.78
C THR A 115 -4.56 65.78 9.56
N ALA A 116 -4.90 64.69 8.90
CA ALA A 116 -6.28 64.26 8.66
C ALA A 116 -6.43 62.75 8.87
N ASP A 117 -7.61 62.32 9.25
CA ASP A 117 -7.96 60.90 9.25
C ASP A 117 -8.46 60.52 7.87
N MET A 118 -8.06 59.35 7.39
CA MET A 118 -8.44 58.76 6.13
C MET A 118 -9.24 57.46 6.39
N SER A 119 -10.43 57.36 5.84
CA SER A 119 -11.27 56.18 5.98
C SER A 119 -11.93 55.83 4.64
N LEU A 120 -11.56 54.70 4.07
CA LEU A 120 -12.08 54.22 2.79
C LEU A 120 -12.78 52.90 2.96
N LYS A 121 -13.78 52.65 2.12
CA LYS A 121 -14.48 51.38 2.07
C LYS A 121 -14.46 50.82 0.65
N SER A 122 -14.22 49.55 0.53
CA SER A 122 -14.40 48.79 -0.70
C SER A 122 -15.37 47.63 -0.48
N TYR A 123 -15.94 47.14 -1.54
CA TYR A 123 -16.96 46.10 -1.46
C TYR A 123 -16.63 44.95 -2.40
N PHE A 124 -16.61 43.77 -1.85
CA PHE A 124 -16.82 42.57 -2.67
C PHE A 124 -18.29 42.51 -3.08
N LYS A 125 -18.57 42.58 -4.38
CA LYS A 125 -19.95 42.50 -4.90
C LYS A 125 -20.18 41.08 -5.41
N LYS A 126 -21.33 40.49 -5.04
CA LYS A 126 -21.70 39.11 -5.37
C LYS A 126 -21.55 38.80 -6.85
N GLU A 127 -21.98 39.69 -7.74
CA GLU A 127 -21.90 39.49 -9.18
C GLU A 127 -20.47 39.49 -9.71
N ASN A 128 -19.59 40.31 -9.14
CA ASN A 128 -18.20 40.42 -9.55
C ASN A 128 -17.35 39.23 -9.09
N THR A 129 -17.69 38.65 -7.93
CA THR A 129 -16.96 37.51 -7.35
C THR A 129 -17.48 36.15 -7.80
N LYS A 130 -18.60 36.12 -8.56
CA LYS A 130 -19.23 34.86 -8.99
C LYS A 130 -18.29 34.02 -9.84
N THR A 131 -17.96 32.85 -9.33
CA THR A 131 -17.05 31.88 -9.95
C THR A 131 -17.72 30.51 -10.03
N GLU A 132 -17.73 29.90 -11.20
CA GLU A 132 -18.23 28.53 -11.38
C GLU A 132 -17.27 27.54 -10.70
N LEU A 133 -17.81 26.65 -9.89
CA LEU A 133 -17.06 25.60 -9.23
C LEU A 133 -16.91 24.38 -10.16
N PRO A 134 -15.76 23.68 -10.10
CA PRO A 134 -15.61 22.40 -10.80
C PRO A 134 -16.72 21.42 -10.44
N SER A 135 -17.26 20.70 -11.40
CA SER A 135 -18.40 19.79 -11.24
C SER A 135 -18.19 18.69 -10.21
N LYS A 136 -16.93 18.30 -9.98
CA LYS A 136 -16.55 17.30 -8.97
C LYS A 136 -16.53 17.85 -7.54
N LEU A 137 -16.65 19.16 -7.36
CA LEU A 137 -16.61 19.81 -6.06
C LEU A 137 -18.04 20.05 -5.56
N LYS A 138 -18.38 19.38 -4.45
CA LYS A 138 -19.71 19.54 -3.83
C LYS A 138 -19.78 20.76 -2.93
N ASP A 139 -18.79 20.90 -2.03
CA ASP A 139 -18.72 21.99 -1.07
C ASP A 139 -17.27 22.43 -0.86
N ILE A 140 -17.06 23.70 -0.51
CA ILE A 140 -15.73 24.25 -0.12
C ILE A 140 -15.83 24.76 1.30
N TYR A 141 -14.95 24.28 2.18
CA TYR A 141 -14.83 24.77 3.55
C TYR A 141 -13.67 25.77 3.70
N SER A 142 -12.60 25.55 2.93
CA SER A 142 -11.54 26.51 2.79
C SER A 142 -10.78 26.34 1.48
N ALA A 143 -10.16 27.41 1.01
CA ALA A 143 -9.32 27.41 -0.18
C ALA A 143 -7.99 28.09 0.12
N GLN A 144 -6.87 27.40 -0.19
CA GLN A 144 -5.53 27.93 -0.03
C GLN A 144 -5.10 28.64 -1.31
N ILE A 145 -4.87 29.93 -1.22
CA ILE A 145 -4.53 30.79 -2.36
C ILE A 145 -3.03 31.06 -2.41
N GLN A 146 -2.37 31.28 -1.27
CA GLN A 146 -0.96 31.65 -1.13
C GLN A 146 -0.53 32.80 -2.04
N ARG A 147 -1.35 33.81 -2.12
CA ARG A 147 -1.16 34.94 -3.01
C ARG A 147 -0.36 36.06 -2.35
N VAL A 148 0.56 36.65 -3.10
CA VAL A 148 1.17 37.93 -2.78
C VAL A 148 0.38 39.04 -3.48
N SER A 149 -0.13 39.96 -2.72
CA SER A 149 -0.79 41.19 -3.19
C SER A 149 -0.05 42.41 -2.68
N SER A 150 -0.22 43.54 -3.34
CA SER A 150 0.32 44.80 -2.87
C SER A 150 -0.73 45.90 -2.96
N PHE A 151 -0.78 46.73 -1.94
CA PHE A 151 -1.48 48.00 -2.02
C PHE A 151 -0.51 49.09 -2.45
N SER A 152 -0.93 49.94 -3.38
CA SER A 152 -0.20 51.11 -3.83
C SER A 152 -0.95 52.38 -3.43
N PHE A 153 -0.22 53.35 -3.00
CA PHE A 153 -0.69 54.70 -2.68
C PHE A 153 -0.04 55.65 -3.67
N THR A 154 -0.84 56.47 -4.30
CA THR A 154 -0.37 57.41 -5.32
C THR A 154 -1.17 58.69 -5.24
N ILE A 155 -0.50 59.85 -5.34
CA ILE A 155 -1.19 61.11 -5.61
C ILE A 155 -1.59 61.16 -7.08
N GLN A 156 -2.83 61.50 -7.38
CA GLN A 156 -3.28 61.75 -8.75
C GLN A 156 -2.55 62.97 -9.35
N ASN A 157 -2.02 62.82 -10.57
CA ASN A 157 -1.28 63.89 -11.26
C ASN A 157 -0.23 64.60 -10.38
N PRO A 158 0.81 63.89 -9.91
CA PRO A 158 1.77 64.41 -8.94
C PRO A 158 2.44 65.72 -9.39
N SER A 159 2.67 65.90 -10.69
CA SER A 159 3.27 67.11 -11.24
C SER A 159 2.46 68.40 -10.96
N VAL A 160 1.16 68.29 -10.74
CA VAL A 160 0.29 69.43 -10.44
C VAL A 160 -0.18 69.40 -8.98
N ASN A 161 -0.61 68.27 -8.50
CA ASN A 161 -1.24 68.10 -7.20
C ASN A 161 -0.22 68.02 -6.05
N ALA A 162 1.05 67.68 -6.35
CA ALA A 162 2.11 67.67 -5.37
C ALA A 162 2.91 68.96 -5.30
N ALA A 163 2.59 69.99 -6.13
CA ALA A 163 3.28 71.26 -6.08
C ALA A 163 3.16 71.90 -4.69
N GLY A 164 4.31 72.23 -4.04
CA GLY A 164 4.37 72.76 -2.70
C GLY A 164 4.25 71.71 -1.57
N ILE A 165 4.09 70.42 -1.87
CA ILE A 165 4.13 69.36 -0.90
C ILE A 165 5.55 68.81 -0.80
N GLU A 166 6.07 68.70 0.41
CA GLU A 166 7.37 68.13 0.71
C GLU A 166 7.23 66.60 0.96
N GLU A 167 6.25 66.24 1.80
CA GLU A 167 6.08 64.87 2.25
C GLU A 167 4.61 64.59 2.62
N ILE A 168 4.12 63.42 2.27
CA ILE A 168 2.89 62.83 2.80
C ILE A 168 3.28 61.57 3.55
N ASN A 169 2.98 61.54 4.84
CA ASN A 169 3.20 60.37 5.67
C ASN A 169 1.86 59.77 6.08
N ILE A 170 1.57 58.58 5.58
CA ILE A 170 0.38 57.80 5.90
C ILE A 170 0.75 56.86 7.04
N LYS A 171 0.16 57.07 8.23
CA LYS A 171 0.50 56.40 9.49
C LYS A 171 -0.65 55.52 9.98
N ASP A 172 -0.32 54.60 10.87
CA ASP A 172 -1.27 53.77 11.60
C ASP A 172 -2.30 53.07 10.67
N ILE A 173 -1.78 52.61 9.53
CA ILE A 173 -2.61 52.02 8.49
C ILE A 173 -3.19 50.69 8.98
N THR A 174 -4.52 50.59 8.98
CA THR A 174 -5.26 49.40 9.32
C THR A 174 -6.17 49.01 8.15
N ILE A 175 -6.01 47.79 7.64
CA ILE A 175 -6.91 47.22 6.63
C ILE A 175 -7.62 46.02 7.25
N GLN A 176 -8.93 46.12 7.39
CA GLN A 176 -9.77 45.07 7.89
C GLN A 176 -10.44 44.34 6.71
N PHE A 177 -10.02 43.12 6.49
CA PHE A 177 -10.64 42.21 5.53
C PHE A 177 -11.88 41.53 6.14
N PRO A 178 -12.80 41.04 5.32
CA PRO A 178 -13.89 40.19 5.78
C PRO A 178 -13.37 38.92 6.50
N ASP A 179 -14.23 38.31 7.34
CA ASP A 179 -13.87 37.18 8.17
C ASP A 179 -13.52 35.91 7.34
N PHE A 180 -13.96 35.82 6.09
CA PHE A 180 -13.59 34.72 5.21
C PHE A 180 -12.16 34.82 4.65
N ILE A 181 -11.45 35.93 4.82
CA ILE A 181 -10.06 36.10 4.38
C ILE A 181 -9.11 35.93 5.55
N THR A 182 -8.12 35.06 5.37
CA THR A 182 -7.03 34.87 6.34
C THR A 182 -5.69 35.24 5.74
N LEU A 183 -4.96 36.10 6.44
CA LEU A 183 -3.59 36.49 6.10
C LEU A 183 -2.58 35.47 6.63
N LYS A 184 -1.32 35.59 6.25
CA LYS A 184 -0.23 34.69 6.62
C LYS A 184 -0.05 34.52 8.15
N ASP A 185 -0.37 35.51 8.92
CA ASP A 185 -0.30 35.52 10.40
C ASP A 185 -1.55 34.92 11.08
N GLY A 186 -2.53 34.44 10.29
CA GLY A 186 -3.78 33.90 10.79
C GLY A 186 -4.84 34.95 11.12
N SER A 187 -4.56 36.25 10.91
CA SER A 187 -5.53 37.34 11.13
C SER A 187 -6.28 37.70 9.84
N ASN A 188 -7.32 38.50 9.96
CA ASN A 188 -7.96 39.21 8.85
C ASN A 188 -7.71 40.71 8.88
N LYS A 189 -6.70 41.15 9.66
CA LYS A 189 -6.29 42.56 9.78
C LYS A 189 -4.83 42.73 9.40
N LEU A 190 -4.57 43.74 8.61
CA LEU A 190 -3.23 44.16 8.23
C LEU A 190 -2.90 45.49 8.87
N TYR A 191 -1.75 45.57 9.56
CA TYR A 191 -1.25 46.76 10.20
C TYR A 191 0.07 47.17 9.58
N ILE A 192 0.20 48.49 9.25
CA ILE A 192 1.41 49.06 8.70
C ILE A 192 1.67 50.36 9.43
N ASN A 193 2.87 50.53 10.00
CA ASN A 193 3.19 51.68 10.83
C ASN A 193 3.15 52.99 10.04
N SER A 194 3.83 53.06 8.89
CA SER A 194 3.80 54.24 8.04
C SER A 194 4.28 53.97 6.62
N LEU A 195 3.82 54.78 5.69
CA LEU A 195 4.27 54.88 4.31
C LEU A 195 4.50 56.34 3.96
N VAL A 196 5.62 56.66 3.34
CA VAL A 196 5.98 58.03 2.96
C VAL A 196 5.88 58.18 1.44
N LEU A 197 5.19 59.24 1.01
CA LEU A 197 5.10 59.69 -0.38
C LEU A 197 5.80 61.04 -0.48
N ASN A 198 6.78 61.16 -1.34
CA ASN A 198 7.53 62.39 -1.57
C ASN A 198 8.10 62.44 -3.00
N GLU A 199 8.84 63.47 -3.33
CA GLU A 199 9.42 63.62 -4.65
C GLU A 199 10.40 62.50 -5.01
N SER A 200 11.13 61.95 -4.04
CA SER A 200 12.12 60.86 -4.31
C SER A 200 11.48 59.56 -4.77
N ASN A 201 10.23 59.31 -4.45
CA ASN A 201 9.47 58.16 -4.90
C ASN A 201 8.30 58.54 -5.84
N ASN A 202 8.36 59.75 -6.41
CA ASN A 202 7.31 60.25 -7.31
C ASN A 202 5.92 60.25 -6.67
N PHE A 203 5.84 60.50 -5.37
CA PHE A 203 4.61 60.41 -4.58
C PHE A 203 3.84 59.11 -4.80
N HIS A 204 4.58 58.01 -4.95
CA HIS A 204 4.09 56.66 -5.08
C HIS A 204 4.82 55.74 -4.12
N ASN A 205 4.07 54.92 -3.39
CA ASN A 205 4.64 53.90 -2.51
C ASN A 205 3.71 52.71 -2.45
N TYR A 206 4.26 51.57 -2.08
CA TYR A 206 3.48 50.32 -1.98
C TYR A 206 3.99 49.47 -0.82
N PHE A 207 3.13 48.54 -0.36
CA PHE A 207 3.53 47.44 0.52
C PHE A 207 2.91 46.14 0.05
N SER A 208 3.59 45.05 0.34
CA SER A 208 3.14 43.71 -0.05
C SER A 208 2.63 42.95 1.16
N PHE A 209 1.60 42.18 0.95
CA PHE A 209 1.01 41.28 1.94
C PHE A 209 0.63 39.97 1.29
N ARG A 210 0.33 38.96 2.10
CA ARG A 210 -0.05 37.64 1.57
C ARG A 210 -1.40 37.20 2.15
N ILE A 211 -2.36 36.98 1.26
CA ILE A 211 -3.57 36.23 1.56
C ILE A 211 -3.18 34.75 1.52
N GLN A 212 -3.45 34.03 2.59
CA GLN A 212 -3.12 32.62 2.70
C GLN A 212 -4.33 31.74 2.39
N ASP A 213 -5.45 31.98 3.05
CA ASP A 213 -6.62 31.13 2.94
C ASP A 213 -7.90 31.97 2.80
N ILE A 214 -8.88 31.35 2.13
CA ILE A 214 -10.29 31.72 2.21
C ILE A 214 -10.97 30.63 3.02
N ILE A 215 -11.66 31.02 4.09
CA ILE A 215 -12.37 30.11 4.98
C ILE A 215 -13.87 30.35 4.85
N ILE A 216 -14.63 29.29 4.64
CA ILE A 216 -16.08 29.31 4.55
C ILE A 216 -16.62 28.34 5.60
N ASP A 217 -17.12 28.87 6.69
CA ASP A 217 -17.73 28.03 7.73
C ASP A 217 -18.87 27.19 7.13
N LYS A 218 -18.98 25.94 7.58
CA LYS A 218 -20.02 25.04 7.09
C LYS A 218 -21.45 25.62 7.24
N LYS A 219 -21.67 26.41 8.29
CA LYS A 219 -22.95 27.10 8.54
C LYS A 219 -23.25 28.23 7.54
N ASP A 220 -22.21 28.76 6.88
CA ASP A 220 -22.31 29.89 5.94
C ASP A 220 -22.24 29.44 4.47
N GLN A 221 -22.25 28.13 4.20
CA GLN A 221 -22.19 27.57 2.84
C GLN A 221 -23.30 28.15 1.94
N ASP A 222 -24.52 28.15 2.41
CA ASP A 222 -25.70 28.68 1.64
C ASP A 222 -25.61 30.19 1.37
N LYS A 223 -24.78 30.94 2.13
CA LYS A 223 -24.50 32.35 1.89
C LYS A 223 -23.61 32.57 0.68
N TYR A 224 -22.62 31.70 0.50
CA TYR A 224 -21.56 31.89 -0.48
C TYR A 224 -21.68 30.96 -1.69
N ILE A 225 -22.32 29.81 -1.55
CA ILE A 225 -22.49 28.82 -2.63
C ILE A 225 -23.94 28.81 -3.10
N THR A 226 -24.14 29.01 -4.41
CA THR A 226 -25.45 28.99 -5.04
C THR A 226 -25.47 27.98 -6.18
N GLU A 227 -26.62 27.37 -6.44
CA GLU A 227 -26.81 26.43 -7.55
C GLU A 227 -27.74 27.04 -8.59
N GLU A 228 -27.33 27.08 -9.85
CA GLU A 228 -28.08 27.56 -10.98
C GLU A 228 -27.92 26.64 -12.18
N ASN A 229 -29.01 26.14 -12.73
CA ASN A 229 -29.00 25.22 -13.89
C ASN A 229 -28.10 23.99 -13.71
N GLY A 230 -28.05 23.44 -12.51
CA GLY A 230 -27.21 22.27 -12.17
C GLY A 230 -25.72 22.55 -12.04
N LYS A 231 -25.33 23.83 -12.03
CA LYS A 231 -23.97 24.26 -11.79
C LYS A 231 -23.87 25.00 -10.47
N LYS A 232 -22.79 24.79 -9.75
CA LYS A 232 -22.51 25.49 -8.50
C LYS A 232 -21.60 26.68 -8.72
N TYR A 233 -21.89 27.75 -8.02
CA TYR A 233 -21.13 28.99 -8.06
C TYR A 233 -20.78 29.42 -6.66
N ILE A 234 -19.54 29.88 -6.48
CA ILE A 234 -19.13 30.58 -5.27
C ILE A 234 -19.14 32.09 -5.55
N SER A 235 -19.63 32.88 -4.60
CA SER A 235 -19.66 34.32 -4.68
C SER A 235 -19.58 34.93 -3.28
N PHE A 236 -18.97 36.11 -3.20
CA PHE A 236 -18.76 36.80 -1.92
C PHE A 236 -19.37 38.20 -1.98
N GLU A 237 -19.91 38.64 -0.83
CA GLU A 237 -20.41 39.99 -0.64
C GLU A 237 -20.02 40.43 0.74
N ASP A 238 -19.11 41.41 0.84
CA ASP A 238 -18.68 41.95 2.11
C ASP A 238 -17.84 43.24 1.92
N VAL A 239 -17.44 43.87 3.02
CA VAL A 239 -16.75 45.14 3.06
C VAL A 239 -15.31 44.97 3.48
N VAL A 240 -14.39 45.65 2.79
CA VAL A 240 -13.01 45.90 3.22
C VAL A 240 -12.92 47.32 3.73
N ASN A 241 -12.52 47.51 4.98
CA ASN A 241 -12.34 48.79 5.59
C ASN A 241 -10.86 49.16 5.64
N PHE A 242 -10.57 50.35 5.22
CA PHE A 242 -9.24 50.97 5.32
C PHE A 242 -9.30 52.18 6.22
N ASN A 243 -8.42 52.29 7.20
CA ASN A 243 -8.28 53.46 8.06
C ASN A 243 -6.81 53.80 8.21
N ALA A 244 -6.49 55.07 8.18
CA ALA A 244 -5.14 55.61 8.40
C ALA A 244 -5.18 57.04 8.88
N GLN A 245 -4.08 57.52 9.41
CA GLN A 245 -3.86 58.95 9.65
C GLN A 245 -2.87 59.46 8.61
N VAL A 246 -3.19 60.59 7.96
CA VAL A 246 -2.35 61.21 6.94
C VAL A 246 -1.81 62.51 7.49
N SER A 247 -0.47 62.63 7.51
CA SER A 247 0.23 63.87 7.85
C SER A 247 0.90 64.42 6.60
N ILE A 248 0.60 65.64 6.23
CA ILE A 248 1.12 66.32 5.02
C ILE A 248 1.98 67.50 5.43
N LYS A 249 3.26 67.48 5.06
CA LYS A 249 4.17 68.60 5.15
C LYS A 249 4.18 69.41 3.85
N TYR A 250 3.92 70.69 3.91
CA TYR A 250 3.71 71.47 2.70
C TYR A 250 4.08 72.93 2.92
N PHE A 251 4.31 73.65 1.84
CA PHE A 251 4.51 75.10 1.82
C PHE A 251 3.22 75.78 1.33
N PRO A 252 2.43 76.45 2.22
CA PRO A 252 1.10 76.97 1.86
C PRO A 252 1.08 77.94 0.70
N SER A 253 2.16 78.73 0.57
CA SER A 253 2.32 79.70 -0.54
C SER A 253 2.57 79.01 -1.90
N ASN A 254 3.02 77.79 -1.91
CA ASN A 254 3.41 77.07 -3.13
C ASN A 254 2.34 76.06 -3.61
N ILE A 255 1.28 75.88 -2.81
CA ILE A 255 0.20 74.96 -3.16
C ILE A 255 -0.57 75.50 -4.38
N GLN A 256 -0.61 74.75 -5.45
CA GLN A 256 -1.38 75.07 -6.64
C GLN A 256 -2.80 74.48 -6.57
N ASN A 257 -2.94 73.26 -6.01
CA ASN A 257 -4.23 72.57 -5.79
C ASN A 257 -4.39 72.24 -4.30
N PRO A 258 -5.35 72.87 -3.59
CA PRO A 258 -5.54 72.57 -2.17
C PRO A 258 -6.14 71.18 -1.91
N ASN A 259 -6.75 70.57 -2.88
CA ASN A 259 -7.41 69.28 -2.77
C ASN A 259 -6.45 68.18 -3.20
N ILE A 260 -5.88 67.47 -2.24
CA ILE A 260 -4.98 66.38 -2.48
C ILE A 260 -5.79 65.10 -2.59
N CYS A 261 -5.68 64.46 -3.74
CA CYS A 261 -6.38 63.20 -4.04
C CYS A 261 -5.37 62.06 -3.91
N ILE A 262 -5.60 61.16 -2.94
CA ILE A 262 -4.79 59.96 -2.72
C ILE A 262 -5.56 58.76 -3.24
N ASP A 263 -5.03 58.15 -4.29
CA ASP A 263 -5.55 56.91 -4.82
C ASP A 263 -4.95 55.71 -4.08
N LEU A 264 -5.82 54.78 -3.71
CA LEU A 264 -5.45 53.48 -3.18
C LEU A 264 -5.78 52.43 -4.21
N GLY A 265 -4.79 51.72 -4.70
CA GLY A 265 -4.93 50.62 -5.63
C GLY A 265 -4.38 49.32 -5.08
N GLN A 266 -4.89 48.23 -5.56
CA GLN A 266 -4.31 46.91 -5.30
C GLN A 266 -3.80 46.33 -6.61
N SER A 267 -2.54 45.87 -6.61
CA SER A 267 -2.02 45.04 -7.68
C SER A 267 -1.93 43.62 -7.23
N ALA A 268 -2.36 42.72 -8.08
CA ALA A 268 -2.41 41.31 -7.79
C ALA A 268 -1.83 40.45 -8.92
N ASN A 269 -1.02 39.49 -8.52
CA ASN A 269 -0.65 38.38 -9.38
C ASN A 269 -1.65 37.26 -9.13
N ASP A 270 -1.87 36.39 -10.11
CA ASP A 270 -2.86 35.32 -10.18
C ASP A 270 -3.57 34.81 -8.91
N TYR A 271 -4.89 34.66 -9.00
CA TYR A 271 -5.78 34.11 -7.96
C TYR A 271 -5.97 32.59 -8.06
N SER A 272 -5.03 31.84 -8.54
CA SER A 272 -5.13 30.40 -8.67
C SER A 272 -5.26 29.77 -7.28
N ILE A 273 -6.28 28.97 -7.10
CA ILE A 273 -6.44 28.13 -5.92
C ILE A 273 -5.50 26.94 -6.07
N GLN A 274 -4.70 26.68 -5.06
CA GLN A 274 -3.75 25.55 -5.06
C GLN A 274 -4.34 24.33 -4.36
N LYS A 275 -4.96 24.55 -3.22
CA LYS A 275 -5.58 23.49 -2.41
C LYS A 275 -6.95 23.93 -1.93
N ILE A 276 -7.81 22.97 -1.79
CA ILE A 276 -9.13 23.16 -1.18
C ILE A 276 -9.34 22.13 -0.09
N ASN A 277 -10.08 22.55 0.94
CA ASN A 277 -10.72 21.64 1.88
C ASN A 277 -12.22 21.67 1.55
N GLY A 278 -12.80 20.50 1.28
CA GLY A 278 -14.18 20.44 0.83
C GLY A 278 -14.72 19.02 0.69
N ALA A 279 -15.94 18.92 0.24
CA ALA A 279 -16.57 17.68 -0.16
C ALA A 279 -16.51 17.51 -1.68
N THR A 280 -16.31 16.29 -2.15
CA THR A 280 -16.28 15.98 -3.59
C THR A 280 -17.32 14.93 -3.97
N THR A 281 -17.64 14.88 -5.25
CA THR A 281 -18.53 13.87 -5.82
C THR A 281 -17.75 12.71 -6.47
N HIS A 282 -16.55 12.39 -5.95
CA HIS A 282 -15.82 11.22 -6.44
C HIS A 282 -16.62 9.96 -6.11
N ASN A 283 -17.03 9.25 -7.15
CA ASN A 283 -17.68 7.96 -7.04
C ASN A 283 -16.72 6.91 -7.58
N ILE A 284 -16.23 6.06 -6.71
CA ILE A 284 -15.42 4.90 -7.10
C ILE A 284 -16.35 3.69 -7.03
N HIS A 285 -16.49 2.99 -8.15
CA HIS A 285 -17.23 1.74 -8.18
C HIS A 285 -16.25 0.58 -8.09
N ILE A 286 -16.33 -0.20 -7.02
CA ILE A 286 -15.62 -1.47 -6.89
C ILE A 286 -16.52 -2.56 -7.47
N ASN A 287 -15.98 -3.33 -8.40
CA ASN A 287 -16.63 -4.49 -8.99
C ASN A 287 -15.56 -5.54 -9.32
N ASN A 288 -15.01 -6.13 -8.29
CA ASN A 288 -13.88 -7.05 -8.39
C ASN A 288 -14.26 -8.42 -7.86
N ALA A 289 -13.49 -9.41 -8.22
CA ALA A 289 -13.64 -10.75 -7.68
C ALA A 289 -12.31 -11.24 -7.12
N VAL A 290 -12.34 -11.84 -5.94
CA VAL A 290 -11.21 -12.56 -5.38
C VAL A 290 -11.53 -14.05 -5.37
N SER A 291 -10.64 -14.86 -5.94
CA SER A 291 -10.81 -16.30 -6.01
C SER A 291 -9.80 -17.02 -5.14
N ILE A 292 -10.28 -17.99 -4.39
CA ILE A 292 -9.44 -18.97 -3.70
C ILE A 292 -9.12 -20.07 -4.71
N THR A 293 -7.96 -19.98 -5.38
CA THR A 293 -7.67 -20.81 -6.55
C THR A 293 -6.93 -22.09 -6.22
N ASN A 294 -5.98 -22.06 -5.33
CA ASN A 294 -5.06 -23.17 -5.10
C ASN A 294 -5.50 -24.10 -3.96
N ILE A 295 -6.76 -24.51 -3.97
CA ILE A 295 -7.25 -25.51 -3.00
C ILE A 295 -6.69 -26.87 -3.40
N PRO A 296 -5.85 -27.50 -2.58
CA PRO A 296 -5.28 -28.82 -2.88
C PRO A 296 -6.35 -29.88 -3.11
N ASP A 297 -6.02 -30.87 -3.95
CA ASP A 297 -6.99 -31.92 -4.32
C ASP A 297 -7.42 -32.78 -3.13
N PHE A 298 -6.55 -32.94 -2.13
CA PHE A 298 -6.91 -33.67 -0.91
C PHE A 298 -8.05 -33.00 -0.10
N ILE A 299 -8.20 -31.66 -0.17
CA ILE A 299 -9.32 -30.96 0.48
C ILE A 299 -10.63 -31.18 -0.29
N LYS A 300 -10.53 -31.47 -1.59
CA LYS A 300 -11.68 -31.73 -2.47
C LYS A 300 -12.11 -33.21 -2.46
N ASP A 301 -11.28 -34.08 -1.92
CA ASP A 301 -11.55 -35.50 -1.88
C ASP A 301 -12.70 -35.82 -0.92
N LYS A 302 -13.76 -36.42 -1.43
CA LYS A 302 -14.96 -36.79 -0.65
C LYS A 302 -14.69 -37.82 0.45
N ASN A 303 -13.58 -38.54 0.35
CA ASN A 303 -13.17 -39.52 1.34
C ASN A 303 -12.43 -38.88 2.52
N ILE A 304 -11.98 -37.65 2.37
CA ILE A 304 -11.31 -36.89 3.44
C ILE A 304 -12.34 -36.03 4.15
N SER A 305 -12.45 -36.20 5.47
CA SER A 305 -13.30 -35.33 6.29
C SER A 305 -12.63 -33.97 6.42
N SER A 306 -13.16 -32.98 5.69
CA SER A 306 -12.72 -31.60 5.75
C SER A 306 -13.89 -30.68 6.05
N SER A 307 -13.69 -29.70 6.93
CA SER A 307 -14.61 -28.58 7.17
C SER A 307 -13.88 -27.26 7.01
N CYS A 308 -14.57 -26.26 6.50
CA CYS A 308 -14.04 -24.91 6.49
C CYS A 308 -14.74 -24.13 7.61
N ASP A 309 -14.08 -24.01 8.75
CA ASP A 309 -14.67 -23.44 9.96
C ASP A 309 -14.36 -21.95 10.11
N ASP A 310 -13.47 -21.42 9.28
CA ASP A 310 -13.01 -20.03 9.39
C ASP A 310 -12.77 -19.44 8.00
N ILE A 311 -13.49 -18.36 7.71
CA ILE A 311 -13.24 -17.52 6.54
C ILE A 311 -12.96 -16.11 6.99
N MET A 312 -11.97 -15.53 6.36
CA MET A 312 -11.57 -14.16 6.63
C MET A 312 -11.34 -13.44 5.30
N PHE A 313 -11.90 -12.26 5.19
CA PHE A 313 -11.56 -11.32 4.12
C PHE A 313 -10.66 -10.23 4.70
N GLN A 314 -9.54 -10.02 4.06
CA GLN A 314 -8.63 -8.95 4.41
C GLN A 314 -8.60 -7.95 3.27
N PHE A 315 -9.15 -6.76 3.50
CA PHE A 315 -9.14 -5.67 2.54
C PHE A 315 -8.14 -4.62 2.98
N THR A 316 -7.20 -4.32 2.12
CA THR A 316 -6.19 -3.30 2.40
C THR A 316 -6.30 -2.19 1.38
N TYR A 317 -6.55 -0.97 1.85
CA TYR A 317 -6.60 0.23 1.02
C TYR A 317 -5.41 1.11 1.32
N ALA A 318 -4.63 1.44 0.29
CA ALA A 318 -3.58 2.45 0.35
C ALA A 318 -4.06 3.70 -0.39
N ASN A 319 -4.42 4.71 0.39
CA ASN A 319 -4.99 5.96 -0.09
C ASN A 319 -3.89 7.02 -0.17
N SER A 320 -3.59 7.51 -1.38
CA SER A 320 -2.59 8.56 -1.59
C SER A 320 -3.15 9.98 -1.43
N SER A 321 -4.47 10.13 -1.25
CA SER A 321 -5.10 11.43 -1.07
C SER A 321 -5.09 11.88 0.39
N GLN A 322 -5.15 13.18 0.60
CA GLN A 322 -5.34 13.77 1.93
C GLN A 322 -6.81 13.80 2.36
N SER A 323 -7.61 12.90 1.83
CA SER A 323 -9.05 12.78 2.12
C SER A 323 -9.38 11.40 2.66
N ALA A 324 -10.27 11.33 3.64
CA ALA A 324 -10.85 10.08 4.10
C ALA A 324 -12.10 9.74 3.29
N PHE A 325 -12.37 8.44 3.11
CA PHE A 325 -13.51 7.97 2.34
C PHE A 325 -14.35 6.99 3.14
N ASP A 326 -15.65 7.14 3.05
CA ASP A 326 -16.63 6.14 3.47
C ASP A 326 -16.91 5.18 2.30
N ALA A 327 -17.09 3.92 2.61
CA ALA A 327 -17.42 2.90 1.62
C ALA A 327 -18.46 1.90 2.16
N HIS A 328 -19.38 1.48 1.29
CA HIS A 328 -20.24 0.33 1.52
C HIS A 328 -19.79 -0.79 0.58
N LEU A 329 -19.46 -1.93 1.13
CA LEU A 329 -18.95 -3.08 0.40
C LEU A 329 -19.91 -4.25 0.57
N ASP A 330 -20.23 -4.93 -0.54
CA ASP A 330 -20.94 -6.20 -0.54
C ASP A 330 -19.98 -7.31 -0.95
N ILE A 331 -19.91 -8.36 -0.15
CA ILE A 331 -19.17 -9.59 -0.43
C ILE A 331 -20.18 -10.65 -0.82
N THR A 332 -20.15 -11.11 -2.06
CA THR A 332 -21.13 -12.06 -2.61
C THR A 332 -20.43 -13.33 -3.06
N PRO A 333 -20.83 -14.53 -2.59
CA PRO A 333 -20.36 -15.79 -3.18
C PRO A 333 -20.77 -15.86 -4.65
N TRP A 334 -19.83 -16.22 -5.52
CA TRP A 334 -20.00 -16.07 -6.96
C TRP A 334 -19.55 -17.31 -7.73
N ASP A 335 -20.36 -17.74 -8.67
CA ASP A 335 -19.95 -18.74 -9.66
C ASP A 335 -19.49 -18.07 -10.94
N THR A 336 -18.23 -18.27 -11.30
CA THR A 336 -17.62 -17.69 -12.50
C THR A 336 -18.11 -18.32 -13.79
N VAL A 337 -18.61 -19.56 -13.75
CA VAL A 337 -19.09 -20.29 -14.93
C VAL A 337 -20.48 -19.80 -15.33
N SER A 338 -21.41 -19.77 -14.38
CA SER A 338 -22.75 -19.25 -14.62
C SER A 338 -22.84 -17.72 -14.58
N ASN A 339 -21.78 -17.06 -14.13
CA ASN A 339 -21.69 -15.62 -13.89
C ASN A 339 -22.85 -15.11 -13.00
N ALA A 340 -23.12 -15.83 -11.92
CA ALA A 340 -24.24 -15.59 -11.02
C ALA A 340 -23.84 -15.72 -9.54
N ALA A 341 -24.59 -15.02 -8.67
CA ALA A 341 -24.48 -15.19 -7.24
C ALA A 341 -24.94 -16.59 -6.82
N THR A 342 -24.19 -17.24 -5.94
CA THR A 342 -24.52 -18.56 -5.36
C THR A 342 -25.04 -18.46 -3.93
N GLY A 343 -25.04 -17.25 -3.35
CA GLY A 343 -25.55 -16.95 -2.02
C GLY A 343 -25.91 -15.49 -1.85
N ALA A 344 -26.44 -15.14 -0.69
CA ALA A 344 -26.76 -13.78 -0.33
C ALA A 344 -25.48 -12.95 -0.10
N PRO A 345 -25.48 -11.65 -0.45
CA PRO A 345 -24.38 -10.75 -0.14
C PRO A 345 -24.30 -10.47 1.37
N ILE A 346 -23.09 -10.25 1.85
CA ILE A 346 -22.81 -9.68 3.16
C ILE A 346 -22.38 -8.25 2.96
N SER A 347 -23.12 -7.31 3.54
CA SER A 347 -22.86 -5.88 3.45
C SER A 347 -21.99 -5.40 4.63
N ILE A 348 -20.95 -4.66 4.32
CA ILE A 348 -20.00 -4.08 5.26
C ILE A 348 -19.99 -2.58 5.10
N SER A 349 -20.22 -1.84 6.19
CA SER A 349 -20.12 -0.38 6.21
C SER A 349 -18.74 0.03 6.75
N LEU A 350 -17.99 0.77 5.94
CA LEU A 350 -16.72 1.38 6.28
C LEU A 350 -16.92 2.88 6.45
N GLU A 351 -17.62 3.28 7.49
CA GLU A 351 -17.98 4.67 7.77
C GLU A 351 -17.39 5.15 9.10
N ASP A 352 -17.36 6.45 9.28
CA ASP A 352 -16.93 7.10 10.51
C ASP A 352 -15.52 6.67 10.95
N LYS A 353 -15.41 6.06 12.13
CA LYS A 353 -14.14 5.54 12.66
C LYS A 353 -13.55 4.38 11.83
N TYR A 354 -14.37 3.76 11.00
CA TYR A 354 -13.99 2.68 10.10
C TYR A 354 -13.71 3.15 8.68
N CYS A 355 -13.77 4.45 8.39
CA CYS A 355 -13.51 4.99 7.06
C CYS A 355 -12.10 4.67 6.55
N ILE A 356 -11.91 4.69 5.23
CA ILE A 356 -10.59 4.58 4.60
C ILE A 356 -9.81 5.85 4.93
N LYS A 357 -8.75 5.71 5.72
CA LYS A 357 -7.97 6.84 6.24
C LYS A 357 -7.20 7.56 5.14
N ARG A 358 -7.04 8.86 5.30
CA ARG A 358 -6.26 9.72 4.41
C ARG A 358 -4.77 9.43 4.53
N ASP A 359 -4.04 9.55 3.41
CA ASP A 359 -2.58 9.47 3.33
C ASP A 359 -2.00 8.29 4.14
N ASN A 360 -2.72 7.16 4.10
CA ASN A 360 -2.38 6.01 4.91
C ASN A 360 -2.82 4.69 4.24
N LYS A 361 -2.29 3.59 4.79
CA LYS A 361 -2.70 2.22 4.51
C LYS A 361 -3.63 1.74 5.62
N THR A 362 -4.88 1.44 5.28
CA THR A 362 -5.87 0.89 6.22
C THR A 362 -6.18 -0.55 5.85
N THR A 363 -6.11 -1.45 6.81
CA THR A 363 -6.44 -2.88 6.63
C THR A 363 -7.68 -3.23 7.42
N TYR A 364 -8.65 -3.84 6.78
CA TYR A 364 -9.87 -4.37 7.37
C TYR A 364 -9.80 -5.89 7.37
N ILE A 365 -10.02 -6.49 8.53
CA ILE A 365 -10.18 -7.93 8.68
C ILE A 365 -11.65 -8.18 8.99
N ILE A 366 -12.34 -8.82 8.06
CA ILE A 366 -13.75 -9.18 8.16
C ILE A 366 -13.80 -10.68 8.34
N SER A 367 -14.21 -11.14 9.51
CA SER A 367 -14.17 -12.55 9.89
C SER A 367 -15.38 -12.95 10.72
N ASN A 368 -15.68 -14.25 10.75
CA ASN A 368 -16.75 -14.79 11.60
C ASN A 368 -16.36 -14.88 13.09
N LYS A 369 -15.10 -14.70 13.42
CA LYS A 369 -14.56 -14.75 14.80
C LYS A 369 -13.67 -13.53 15.07
N PRO A 370 -13.54 -13.10 16.34
CA PRO A 370 -12.61 -12.04 16.71
C PRO A 370 -11.17 -12.40 16.34
N TYR A 371 -10.47 -11.47 15.69
CA TYR A 371 -9.05 -11.61 15.33
C TYR A 371 -8.21 -10.61 16.12
N SER A 372 -7.00 -10.99 16.50
CA SER A 372 -6.09 -10.07 17.18
C SER A 372 -5.47 -9.13 16.15
N ALA A 373 -5.74 -7.82 16.25
CA ALA A 373 -5.13 -6.82 15.38
C ALA A 373 -3.61 -6.77 15.60
N SER A 374 -2.84 -6.83 14.52
CA SER A 374 -1.38 -6.77 14.57
C SER A 374 -0.84 -5.34 14.57
N SER A 375 -1.65 -4.33 14.28
CA SER A 375 -1.27 -2.91 14.21
C SER A 375 -2.45 -1.98 14.45
N ASN A 376 -2.16 -0.71 14.77
CA ASN A 376 -3.17 0.36 14.94
C ASN A 376 -3.93 0.71 13.65
N ASP A 377 -3.42 0.28 12.49
CA ASP A 377 -4.04 0.51 11.18
C ASP A 377 -4.87 -0.68 10.70
N THR A 378 -5.06 -1.67 11.56
CA THR A 378 -5.89 -2.85 11.31
C THR A 378 -7.20 -2.74 12.08
N ILE A 379 -8.31 -2.82 11.35
CA ILE A 379 -9.68 -2.72 11.87
C ILE A 379 -10.32 -4.09 11.74
N ASN A 380 -10.77 -4.66 12.86
CA ASN A 380 -11.48 -5.94 12.88
C ASN A 380 -12.99 -5.70 12.85
N ILE A 381 -13.65 -6.35 11.92
CA ILE A 381 -15.11 -6.37 11.75
C ILE A 381 -15.55 -7.83 11.90
N VAL A 382 -16.25 -8.13 12.97
CA VAL A 382 -16.81 -9.47 13.20
C VAL A 382 -18.22 -9.51 12.59
N ASN A 383 -18.43 -10.48 11.70
CA ASN A 383 -19.73 -10.74 11.10
C ASN A 383 -20.01 -12.25 11.12
N GLU A 384 -20.93 -12.67 11.98
CA GLU A 384 -21.28 -14.08 12.19
C GLU A 384 -21.92 -14.72 10.95
N ASP A 385 -22.55 -13.92 10.08
CA ASP A 385 -23.17 -14.40 8.84
C ASP A 385 -22.15 -14.91 7.82
N LEU A 386 -20.85 -14.56 7.97
CA LEU A 386 -19.78 -15.13 7.16
C LEU A 386 -19.71 -16.67 7.26
N ALA A 387 -20.08 -17.25 8.39
CA ALA A 387 -20.13 -18.69 8.53
C ALA A 387 -21.10 -19.35 7.52
N ASN A 388 -22.16 -18.64 7.16
CA ASN A 388 -23.16 -19.13 6.20
C ASN A 388 -22.63 -19.12 4.75
N MET A 389 -21.63 -18.29 4.44
CA MET A 389 -20.99 -18.26 3.12
C MET A 389 -20.12 -19.50 2.87
N LEU A 390 -19.65 -20.16 3.94
CA LEU A 390 -18.77 -21.33 3.86
C LEU A 390 -19.49 -22.60 3.38
N HIS A 391 -20.79 -22.64 3.52
CA HIS A 391 -21.61 -23.78 3.06
C HIS A 391 -21.88 -23.75 1.55
N SER A 392 -21.47 -22.68 0.86
CA SER A 392 -21.55 -22.59 -0.59
C SER A 392 -20.30 -23.23 -1.23
N ASP A 393 -20.47 -23.97 -2.31
CA ASP A 393 -19.37 -24.50 -3.12
C ASP A 393 -18.58 -23.39 -3.84
N SER A 394 -18.92 -22.15 -3.59
CA SER A 394 -18.30 -20.98 -4.20
C SER A 394 -16.89 -20.76 -3.69
N ARG A 395 -15.96 -20.65 -4.60
CA ARG A 395 -14.53 -20.38 -4.36
C ARG A 395 -14.14 -18.96 -4.79
N THR A 396 -15.07 -18.28 -5.43
CA THR A 396 -14.91 -16.90 -5.88
C THR A 396 -15.88 -16.02 -5.10
N TYR A 397 -15.40 -14.90 -4.67
CA TYR A 397 -16.19 -13.89 -3.96
C TYR A 397 -16.12 -12.59 -4.73
N LYS A 398 -17.28 -12.09 -5.13
CA LYS A 398 -17.40 -10.81 -5.79
C LYS A 398 -17.51 -9.72 -4.75
N ILE A 399 -16.64 -8.74 -4.85
CA ILE A 399 -16.60 -7.57 -3.98
C ILE A 399 -17.13 -6.41 -4.80
N THR A 400 -18.27 -5.86 -4.38
CA THR A 400 -18.87 -4.71 -5.04
C THR A 400 -19.00 -3.56 -4.06
N SER A 401 -18.90 -2.34 -4.58
CA SER A 401 -19.21 -1.12 -3.84
C SER A 401 -20.18 -0.30 -4.66
N THR A 402 -21.23 0.20 -4.04
CA THR A 402 -22.14 1.13 -4.68
C THR A 402 -21.55 2.51 -4.79
N ASN A 403 -20.89 2.99 -3.74
CA ASN A 403 -20.25 4.30 -3.71
C ASN A 403 -19.11 4.33 -2.72
N ILE A 404 -18.00 4.96 -3.12
CA ILE A 404 -16.98 5.45 -2.19
C ILE A 404 -17.09 6.96 -2.20
N THR A 405 -17.43 7.56 -1.07
CA THR A 405 -17.68 8.99 -0.91
C THR A 405 -16.73 9.60 0.11
N ASN A 406 -16.49 10.89 0.02
CA ASN A 406 -15.71 11.59 1.04
C ASN A 406 -16.41 11.51 2.40
N ASN A 407 -15.64 11.22 3.45
CA ASN A 407 -16.13 11.34 4.82
C ASN A 407 -16.10 12.80 5.26
N ASP A 408 -17.28 13.41 5.42
CA ASP A 408 -17.43 14.84 5.75
C ASP A 408 -17.00 15.20 7.19
N LYS A 409 -16.76 14.21 8.05
CA LYS A 409 -16.29 14.44 9.42
C LYS A 409 -14.80 14.74 9.50
N TYR A 410 -14.05 14.45 8.43
CA TYR A 410 -12.62 14.72 8.35
C TYR A 410 -12.35 15.92 7.43
N SER A 411 -11.26 16.63 7.71
CA SER A 411 -10.75 17.65 6.80
C SER A 411 -10.22 16.99 5.55
N ASN A 412 -10.90 17.22 4.42
CA ASN A 412 -10.56 16.62 3.13
C ASN A 412 -9.81 17.67 2.29
N MET A 413 -8.49 17.57 2.25
CA MET A 413 -7.63 18.47 1.49
C MET A 413 -7.34 17.91 0.11
N PHE A 414 -7.59 18.70 -0.92
CA PHE A 414 -7.30 18.34 -2.32
C PHE A 414 -6.36 19.38 -2.92
N THR A 415 -5.31 18.93 -3.57
CA THR A 415 -4.50 19.76 -4.47
C THR A 415 -5.17 19.75 -5.84
N LEU A 416 -5.50 20.92 -6.36
CA LEU A 416 -6.16 21.04 -7.65
C LEU A 416 -5.22 20.61 -8.78
N GLY A 417 -5.78 20.00 -9.83
CA GLY A 417 -5.02 19.50 -10.97
C GLY A 417 -4.16 18.25 -10.66
N THR A 418 -4.38 17.59 -9.51
CA THR A 418 -3.62 16.40 -9.10
C THR A 418 -4.54 15.19 -9.05
N ASP A 419 -4.18 14.14 -9.79
CA ASP A 419 -4.79 12.82 -9.66
C ASP A 419 -4.28 12.12 -8.41
N TYR A 420 -5.16 11.40 -7.73
CA TYR A 420 -4.82 10.56 -6.61
C TYR A 420 -5.11 9.10 -6.92
N THR A 421 -4.52 8.20 -6.17
CA THR A 421 -4.74 6.76 -6.31
C THR A 421 -5.27 6.15 -5.02
N LEU A 422 -6.20 5.22 -5.18
CA LEU A 422 -6.64 4.31 -4.15
C LEU A 422 -6.27 2.90 -4.58
N ASN A 423 -5.17 2.38 -4.04
CA ASN A 423 -4.77 1.00 -4.29
C ASN A 423 -5.46 0.09 -3.29
N ALA A 424 -6.05 -0.99 -3.79
CA ALA A 424 -6.76 -1.96 -2.98
C ALA A 424 -6.19 -3.36 -3.19
N THR A 425 -5.94 -4.07 -2.10
CA THR A 425 -5.62 -5.49 -2.09
C THR A 425 -6.75 -6.22 -1.38
N TYR A 426 -7.33 -7.20 -2.05
CA TYR A 426 -8.38 -8.06 -1.52
C TYR A 426 -7.84 -9.46 -1.35
N ASN A 427 -7.82 -9.96 -0.12
CA ASN A 427 -7.46 -11.33 0.19
C ASN A 427 -8.70 -12.04 0.74
N ALA A 428 -8.96 -13.22 0.22
CA ALA A 428 -9.89 -14.18 0.81
C ALA A 428 -9.06 -15.32 1.41
N ILE A 429 -9.21 -15.57 2.69
CA ILE A 429 -8.44 -16.56 3.44
C ILE A 429 -9.43 -17.57 4.00
N ALA A 430 -9.27 -18.83 3.60
CA ALA A 430 -10.09 -19.92 4.12
C ALA A 430 -9.21 -20.92 4.87
N LYS A 431 -9.60 -21.23 6.11
CA LYS A 431 -8.92 -22.21 6.94
C LYS A 431 -9.75 -23.48 7.03
N TYR A 432 -9.18 -24.55 6.53
CA TYR A 432 -9.78 -25.88 6.55
C TYR A 432 -9.26 -26.68 7.73
N SER A 433 -10.16 -27.36 8.43
CA SER A 433 -9.86 -28.36 9.43
C SER A 433 -10.02 -29.74 8.78
N LEU A 434 -8.99 -30.55 8.88
CA LEU A 434 -8.92 -31.90 8.32
C LEU A 434 -8.83 -32.90 9.47
N SER A 435 -9.63 -33.95 9.44
CA SER A 435 -9.68 -34.95 10.49
C SER A 435 -9.34 -36.32 9.96
N ASN A 436 -8.59 -37.09 10.75
CA ASN A 436 -8.24 -38.48 10.47
C ASN A 436 -7.63 -38.69 9.09
N ILE A 437 -6.67 -37.87 8.72
CA ILE A 437 -5.93 -37.99 7.46
C ILE A 437 -4.58 -38.64 7.67
N ASN A 438 -4.04 -39.27 6.62
CA ASN A 438 -2.69 -39.83 6.59
C ASN A 438 -2.05 -39.54 5.23
N ILE A 439 -0.71 -39.51 5.19
CA ILE A 439 0.04 -39.40 3.93
C ILE A 439 0.17 -40.80 3.33
N ASN A 440 -0.27 -40.95 2.07
CA ASN A 440 -0.06 -42.14 1.25
C ASN A 440 0.50 -41.70 -0.09
N HIS A 441 1.75 -41.30 -0.09
CA HIS A 441 2.41 -40.75 -1.27
C HIS A 441 3.61 -41.62 -1.64
N THR A 442 3.84 -41.78 -2.94
CA THR A 442 4.91 -42.64 -3.45
C THR A 442 5.76 -41.87 -4.43
N GLU A 443 7.07 -41.96 -4.23
CA GLU A 443 8.10 -41.40 -5.12
C GLU A 443 8.96 -42.52 -5.69
N THR A 444 9.33 -42.39 -6.94
CA THR A 444 10.15 -43.39 -7.65
C THR A 444 11.44 -42.75 -8.13
N ILE A 445 12.54 -43.40 -7.83
CA ILE A 445 13.87 -43.05 -8.33
C ILE A 445 14.20 -44.10 -9.40
N GLU A 446 14.31 -43.68 -10.63
CA GLU A 446 14.49 -44.55 -11.81
C GLU A 446 15.93 -44.52 -12.34
N ASN A 447 16.21 -45.47 -13.25
CA ASN A 447 17.49 -45.61 -13.97
C ASN A 447 18.70 -45.86 -13.06
N ILE A 448 18.49 -46.48 -11.90
CA ILE A 448 19.57 -46.74 -10.93
C ILE A 448 20.58 -47.73 -11.51
N SER A 449 20.12 -48.71 -12.30
CA SER A 449 20.98 -49.69 -12.99
C SER A 449 22.03 -49.05 -13.86
N TYR A 450 21.72 -47.87 -14.48
CA TYR A 450 22.68 -47.12 -15.28
C TYR A 450 23.89 -46.66 -14.45
N PHE A 451 23.66 -46.23 -13.23
CA PHE A 451 24.70 -45.72 -12.31
C PHE A 451 25.45 -46.85 -11.59
N LEU A 452 24.73 -47.97 -11.32
CA LEU A 452 25.35 -49.12 -10.63
C LEU A 452 26.14 -50.04 -11.56
N LYS A 453 25.87 -49.97 -12.87
CA LYS A 453 26.49 -50.84 -13.88
C LYS A 453 28.01 -50.80 -13.79
N ASN A 454 28.64 -51.98 -13.71
CA ASN A 454 30.07 -52.21 -13.54
C ASN A 454 30.66 -51.93 -12.13
N ASN A 455 29.84 -51.53 -11.16
CA ASN A 455 30.31 -51.20 -9.81
C ASN A 455 29.81 -52.21 -8.76
N THR A 456 28.91 -53.12 -9.12
CA THR A 456 28.25 -54.04 -8.19
C THR A 456 28.79 -55.47 -8.29
N LYS A 457 29.79 -55.70 -9.14
CA LYS A 457 30.42 -57.01 -9.28
C LYS A 457 31.19 -57.37 -8.00
N ASP A 458 30.92 -58.54 -7.45
CA ASP A 458 31.50 -59.06 -6.23
C ASP A 458 31.20 -58.23 -4.96
N ILE A 459 30.06 -57.49 -4.99
CA ILE A 459 29.57 -56.65 -3.86
C ILE A 459 28.29 -57.27 -3.30
N ASP A 460 28.23 -57.48 -1.98
CA ASP A 460 27.08 -58.05 -1.30
C ASP A 460 26.14 -56.97 -0.73
N LYS A 461 26.55 -55.72 -0.67
CA LYS A 461 25.74 -54.62 -0.11
C LYS A 461 26.03 -53.28 -0.75
N ILE A 462 25.00 -52.44 -0.86
CA ILE A 462 25.11 -51.06 -1.30
C ILE A 462 24.48 -50.19 -0.22
N GLN A 463 25.18 -49.16 0.25
CA GLN A 463 24.62 -48.16 1.13
C GLN A 463 24.19 -46.96 0.31
N PHE A 464 22.94 -46.54 0.45
CA PHE A 464 22.36 -45.32 -0.14
C PHE A 464 22.24 -44.25 0.91
N VAL A 465 22.67 -43.05 0.56
CA VAL A 465 22.56 -41.85 1.40
C VAL A 465 21.71 -40.83 0.64
N LEU A 466 20.52 -40.55 1.14
CA LEU A 466 19.64 -39.49 0.63
C LEU A 466 20.04 -38.18 1.30
N ASN A 467 20.33 -37.17 0.49
CA ASN A 467 20.61 -35.83 0.99
C ASN A 467 19.38 -34.96 0.73
N GLY A 468 18.73 -34.51 1.76
CA GLY A 468 17.51 -33.74 1.58
C GLY A 468 16.95 -33.13 2.84
N TYR A 469 15.75 -32.57 2.74
CA TYR A 469 15.02 -32.02 3.87
C TYR A 469 13.51 -32.27 3.73
N ASN A 470 12.83 -32.20 4.86
CA ASN A 470 11.38 -32.27 4.98
C ASN A 470 10.90 -31.06 5.77
N THR A 471 10.11 -30.16 5.14
CA THR A 471 9.53 -29.00 5.80
C THR A 471 8.07 -29.22 6.23
N LEU A 472 7.52 -30.42 6.05
CA LEU A 472 6.24 -30.77 6.65
C LEU A 472 6.35 -30.72 8.18
N PRO A 473 5.29 -30.37 8.91
CA PRO A 473 5.33 -30.20 10.37
C PRO A 473 5.36 -31.55 11.12
N MET A 474 5.71 -32.64 10.45
CA MET A 474 5.80 -33.97 11.00
C MET A 474 6.93 -34.76 10.36
N ASP A 475 7.44 -35.76 11.08
CA ASP A 475 8.37 -36.73 10.54
C ASP A 475 7.66 -37.61 9.51
N ILE A 476 8.38 -38.00 8.46
CA ILE A 476 7.87 -38.88 7.41
C ILE A 476 8.66 -40.18 7.46
N GLU A 477 7.95 -41.28 7.57
CA GLU A 477 8.51 -42.62 7.38
C GLU A 477 8.48 -42.94 5.90
N ALA A 478 9.63 -43.31 5.32
CA ALA A 478 9.74 -43.78 3.96
C ALA A 478 10.08 -45.28 3.97
N ASN A 479 9.08 -46.08 3.60
CA ASN A 479 9.28 -47.51 3.36
C ASN A 479 9.92 -47.70 1.98
N ILE A 480 10.99 -48.49 1.91
CA ILE A 480 11.85 -48.62 0.75
C ILE A 480 11.61 -49.98 0.09
N GLU A 481 11.41 -49.96 -1.21
CA GLU A 481 11.33 -51.16 -2.03
C GLU A 481 12.23 -51.02 -3.26
N ALA A 482 12.87 -52.12 -3.66
CA ALA A 482 13.71 -52.20 -4.86
C ALA A 482 13.03 -53.02 -5.95
N TYR A 483 13.16 -52.54 -7.20
CA TYR A 483 12.53 -53.18 -8.40
C TYR A 483 13.56 -53.29 -9.53
N ASP A 484 13.37 -54.27 -10.38
CA ASP A 484 14.09 -54.42 -11.64
C ASP A 484 13.49 -53.52 -12.76
N SER A 485 14.14 -53.53 -13.94
CA SER A 485 13.68 -52.79 -15.12
C SER A 485 12.35 -53.26 -15.69
N TYR A 486 11.86 -54.43 -15.29
CA TYR A 486 10.57 -55.03 -15.69
C TYR A 486 9.46 -54.75 -14.65
N ASN A 487 9.71 -53.95 -13.64
CA ASN A 487 8.83 -53.67 -12.49
C ASN A 487 8.56 -54.89 -11.59
N ASN A 488 9.43 -55.88 -11.57
CA ASN A 488 9.33 -56.97 -10.59
C ASN A 488 10.03 -56.52 -9.31
N LYS A 489 9.34 -56.68 -8.17
CA LYS A 489 9.94 -56.41 -6.86
C LYS A 489 11.05 -57.42 -6.60
N LEU A 490 12.17 -56.93 -6.10
CA LEU A 490 13.33 -57.77 -5.77
C LEU A 490 13.25 -58.22 -4.30
N ASP A 491 12.35 -59.16 -4.00
CA ASP A 491 12.07 -59.63 -2.63
C ASP A 491 13.24 -60.41 -2.01
N GLU A 492 14.21 -60.85 -2.82
CA GLU A 492 15.44 -61.54 -2.37
C GLU A 492 16.46 -60.58 -1.77
N LEU A 493 16.25 -59.28 -1.92
CA LEU A 493 17.10 -58.25 -1.33
C LEU A 493 16.63 -57.91 0.07
N THR A 494 17.57 -57.80 0.99
CA THR A 494 17.29 -57.31 2.34
C THR A 494 17.59 -55.82 2.38
N ILE A 495 16.61 -55.01 2.78
CA ILE A 495 16.73 -53.57 2.94
C ILE A 495 16.81 -53.26 4.43
N ILE A 496 17.82 -52.50 4.84
CA ILE A 496 18.10 -52.13 6.23
C ILE A 496 18.09 -50.63 6.34
N GLY A 497 17.09 -50.06 6.98
CA GLY A 497 16.94 -48.65 7.31
C GLY A 497 17.06 -48.40 8.82
N ASP A 498 16.42 -47.35 9.32
CA ASP A 498 16.35 -47.02 10.74
C ASP A 498 15.54 -48.09 11.50
N ASN A 499 14.48 -48.58 10.87
CA ASN A 499 13.61 -49.60 11.42
C ASN A 499 13.18 -50.56 10.28
N SER A 500 13.82 -51.72 10.22
CA SER A 500 13.63 -52.65 9.10
C SER A 500 13.93 -51.97 7.75
N ASN A 501 13.02 -52.03 6.78
CA ASN A 501 13.12 -51.36 5.47
C ASN A 501 12.63 -49.90 5.43
N THR A 502 12.58 -49.24 6.56
CA THR A 502 12.03 -47.88 6.71
C THR A 502 13.12 -46.91 7.20
N ILE A 503 13.17 -45.72 6.61
CA ILE A 503 13.96 -44.58 7.11
C ILE A 503 13.02 -43.48 7.59
N THR A 504 13.46 -42.68 8.55
CA THR A 504 12.69 -41.55 9.07
C THR A 504 13.27 -40.25 8.57
N ILE A 505 12.53 -39.53 7.73
CA ILE A 505 12.87 -38.21 7.22
C ILE A 505 12.33 -37.18 8.20
N LYS A 506 13.24 -36.64 9.03
CA LYS A 506 12.89 -35.72 10.12
C LYS A 506 12.34 -34.40 9.61
N SER A 507 11.31 -33.89 10.32
CA SER A 507 10.79 -32.55 10.10
C SER A 507 11.85 -31.48 10.37
N SER A 508 11.90 -30.46 9.54
CA SER A 508 12.72 -29.26 9.73
C SER A 508 11.83 -28.02 9.70
N ASN A 509 12.25 -26.97 10.40
CA ASN A 509 11.55 -25.69 10.37
C ASN A 509 11.75 -25.01 9.00
N GLU A 510 10.68 -24.52 8.37
CA GLU A 510 10.76 -23.76 7.10
C GLU A 510 11.68 -22.54 7.17
N LYS A 511 11.86 -21.94 8.35
CA LYS A 511 12.74 -20.78 8.56
C LYS A 511 14.22 -21.15 8.75
N ASP A 512 14.52 -22.42 9.05
CA ASP A 512 15.89 -22.92 9.27
C ASP A 512 16.03 -24.30 8.61
N ILE A 513 15.97 -24.28 7.26
CA ILE A 513 16.06 -25.50 6.47
C ILE A 513 17.48 -26.03 6.53
N LYS A 514 17.65 -27.26 7.03
CA LYS A 514 18.93 -27.97 7.07
C LYS A 514 18.84 -29.24 6.24
N PHE A 515 19.80 -29.41 5.33
CA PHE A 515 19.98 -30.68 4.65
C PHE A 515 20.45 -31.73 5.67
N SER A 516 19.78 -32.86 5.63
CA SER A 516 20.09 -34.01 6.47
C SER A 516 20.40 -35.20 5.59
N GLN A 517 21.14 -36.15 6.15
CA GLN A 517 21.47 -37.40 5.50
C GLN A 517 20.66 -38.53 6.11
N TYR A 518 19.93 -39.24 5.24
CA TYR A 518 19.15 -40.41 5.60
C TYR A 518 19.77 -41.61 4.91
N LYS A 519 20.04 -42.69 5.64
CA LYS A 519 20.81 -43.82 5.15
C LYS A 519 20.01 -45.11 5.18
N PHE A 520 20.15 -45.90 4.15
CA PHE A 520 19.69 -47.29 4.14
C PHE A 520 20.68 -48.15 3.36
N THR A 521 20.71 -49.43 3.64
CA THR A 521 21.53 -50.41 2.98
C THR A 521 20.69 -51.47 2.29
N ILE A 522 21.00 -51.80 1.05
CA ILE A 522 20.43 -52.95 0.34
C ILE A 522 21.51 -53.98 0.26
N GLN A 523 21.20 -55.21 0.71
CA GLN A 523 22.14 -56.32 0.71
C GLN A 523 21.53 -57.57 0.06
N GLN A 524 22.36 -58.41 -0.50
CA GLN A 524 22.04 -59.72 -1.05
C GLN A 524 22.77 -60.82 -0.30
N GLU A 525 22.27 -62.04 -0.46
CA GLU A 525 23.02 -63.23 -0.02
C GLU A 525 24.31 -63.36 -0.82
N PRO A 526 25.44 -63.78 -0.17
CA PRO A 526 26.69 -63.96 -0.86
C PRO A 526 26.58 -64.88 -2.08
N GLY A 527 27.14 -64.40 -3.21
CA GLY A 527 27.10 -65.17 -4.48
C GLY A 527 25.82 -64.99 -5.30
N CYS A 528 24.87 -64.15 -4.88
CA CYS A 528 23.75 -63.72 -5.67
C CYS A 528 24.09 -62.48 -6.51
N ASN A 529 23.45 -62.28 -7.65
CA ASN A 529 23.63 -61.11 -8.52
C ASN A 529 22.33 -60.28 -8.62
N GLN A 530 21.65 -60.10 -7.50
CA GLN A 530 20.37 -59.35 -7.48
C GLN A 530 20.57 -57.83 -7.40
N LEU A 531 21.69 -57.36 -6.78
CA LEU A 531 21.98 -55.94 -6.69
C LEU A 531 22.21 -55.29 -8.05
N GLU A 532 22.74 -56.01 -9.03
CA GLU A 532 22.90 -55.54 -10.43
C GLU A 532 21.59 -55.28 -11.15
N LYS A 533 20.49 -55.89 -10.69
CA LYS A 533 19.17 -55.81 -11.30
C LYS A 533 18.40 -54.59 -10.81
N ILE A 534 18.83 -53.93 -9.75
CA ILE A 534 18.13 -52.75 -9.22
C ILE A 534 18.09 -51.66 -10.28
N ASP A 535 16.88 -51.34 -10.77
CA ASP A 535 16.65 -50.23 -11.70
C ASP A 535 15.82 -49.13 -11.10
N LYS A 536 14.98 -49.47 -10.12
CA LYS A 536 14.10 -48.52 -9.43
C LYS A 536 14.15 -48.72 -7.92
N ILE A 537 14.14 -47.60 -7.19
CA ILE A 537 13.87 -47.55 -5.76
C ILE A 537 12.57 -46.76 -5.56
N ILE A 538 11.62 -47.38 -4.91
CA ILE A 538 10.35 -46.76 -4.57
C ILE A 538 10.35 -46.44 -3.09
N LEU A 539 10.05 -45.13 -2.80
CA LEU A 539 9.86 -44.60 -1.46
C LEU A 539 8.38 -44.41 -1.20
N LYS A 540 7.79 -45.18 -0.31
CA LYS A 540 6.39 -45.05 0.12
C LYS A 540 6.33 -44.25 1.41
N PHE A 541 5.86 -43.02 1.32
CA PHE A 541 5.82 -42.08 2.42
C PHE A 541 4.56 -42.29 3.28
N LYS A 542 4.76 -42.30 4.58
CA LYS A 542 3.69 -42.27 5.59
C LYS A 542 4.01 -41.19 6.63
N ALA A 543 2.97 -40.53 7.13
CA ALA A 543 3.14 -39.62 8.24
C ALA A 543 3.48 -40.39 9.53
N ASN A 544 4.49 -39.91 10.24
CA ASN A 544 4.78 -40.34 11.60
C ASN A 544 4.36 -39.22 12.54
N ASN A 545 3.07 -39.18 12.88
CA ASN A 545 2.52 -38.18 13.77
C ASN A 545 1.88 -38.87 14.99
N ASN A 546 2.43 -38.59 16.16
CA ASN A 546 1.94 -39.10 17.45
C ASN A 546 0.65 -38.38 17.89
N ASN A 547 -0.42 -38.39 17.08
CA ASN A 547 -1.73 -37.78 17.34
C ASN A 547 -1.71 -36.26 17.68
N LYS A 548 -0.78 -35.50 17.12
CA LYS A 548 -0.73 -34.05 17.28
C LYS A 548 -1.49 -33.36 16.15
N GLU A 549 -2.22 -32.32 16.50
CA GLU A 549 -2.74 -31.38 15.52
C GLU A 549 -1.60 -30.62 14.86
N VAL A 550 -1.58 -30.53 13.53
CA VAL A 550 -0.53 -29.88 12.76
C VAL A 550 -1.11 -28.82 11.82
N THR A 551 -0.30 -27.79 11.55
CA THR A 551 -0.65 -26.79 10.52
C THR A 551 0.11 -27.09 9.24
N LEU A 552 -0.63 -27.32 8.17
CA LEU A 552 -0.09 -27.54 6.84
C LEU A 552 -0.03 -26.22 6.07
N GLY A 553 1.00 -26.04 5.23
CA GLY A 553 1.19 -24.85 4.40
C GLY A 553 1.63 -25.22 2.98
N SER A 554 1.19 -24.45 1.99
CA SER A 554 1.43 -24.75 0.56
C SER A 554 2.91 -24.75 0.15
N SER A 555 3.77 -24.08 0.92
CA SER A 555 5.23 -24.04 0.69
C SER A 555 5.97 -25.26 1.20
N GLN A 556 5.33 -26.04 2.07
CA GLN A 556 5.93 -27.23 2.67
C GLN A 556 6.18 -28.30 1.63
N ARG A 557 7.32 -29.03 1.77
CA ARG A 557 7.76 -30.01 0.78
C ARG A 557 8.70 -31.04 1.36
N ILE A 558 8.82 -32.16 0.64
CA ILE A 558 9.90 -33.12 0.74
C ILE A 558 10.83 -32.86 -0.44
N TYR A 559 12.11 -32.61 -0.17
CA TYR A 559 13.10 -32.31 -1.19
C TYR A 559 14.34 -33.20 -1.04
N ILE A 560 14.60 -34.06 -2.05
CA ILE A 560 15.75 -34.94 -2.12
C ILE A 560 16.32 -34.84 -3.55
N PRO A 561 17.33 -33.99 -3.78
CA PRO A 561 17.88 -33.76 -5.12
C PRO A 561 18.83 -34.85 -5.59
N SER A 562 19.41 -35.63 -4.65
CA SER A 562 20.41 -36.63 -5.00
C SER A 562 20.47 -37.76 -3.97
N ILE A 563 20.87 -38.93 -4.47
CA ILE A 563 21.25 -40.09 -3.66
C ILE A 563 22.73 -40.39 -3.94
N ILE A 564 23.45 -40.75 -2.91
CA ILE A 564 24.81 -41.20 -3.03
C ILE A 564 24.83 -42.72 -2.75
N ALA A 565 25.24 -43.50 -3.72
CA ALA A 565 25.49 -44.93 -3.54
C ALA A 565 26.96 -45.17 -3.18
N SER A 566 27.20 -45.81 -2.08
CA SER A 566 28.52 -46.25 -1.64
C SER A 566 28.54 -47.78 -1.47
N PHE A 567 29.70 -48.37 -1.65
CA PHE A 567 29.93 -49.81 -1.71
C PHE A 567 30.79 -50.24 -0.53
N PRO A 568 30.23 -50.33 0.69
CA PRO A 568 30.98 -50.81 1.84
C PRO A 568 31.27 -52.29 1.70
N LYS A 569 32.48 -52.71 2.03
CA LYS A 569 32.91 -54.11 2.09
C LYS A 569 32.33 -54.81 3.28
#